data_a08b8f03c86a670811f2c9d7ff55e29b
#
_entry.id   a08b8f03c86a670811f2c9d7ff55e29b
#
_cell.length_a   1.000
_cell.length_b   1.000
_cell.length_c   1.000
_cell.angle_alpha   90.00
_cell.angle_beta   90.00
_cell.angle_gamma   90.00
#
_symmetry.space_group_name_H-M   'P 1'
#
loop_
_entity.id
_entity.type
_entity.pdbx_description
1 polymer ?
#
loop_
_entity_poly.entity_id
_entity_poly.type
_entity_poly.pdbx_seq_one_letter_code
_entity_poly.pdbx_strand_id
1 'polypeptide(L)'
;MKKILGSLLALAMCASITGCGTGEGDSGEAKDLSDVKVGVIQLMQHDALDASYKGFKDELVKAGVKEENIDYKVAGDTSNCTTVADKLVNDGNDLIYAIATPALQATAAATTEIPIIGCAITDYESTKLVKSNDKPGGNVTGASDLTPVKDQFDLMEKMLPDAKKVAIMYCGSEDNSIIQGNLAEEAAKDKGLEYKVYKVSDSNEIQAVASQIVSDNNDVIYIPTDNLLATYMSSVEAITTPAKIPCIVGEEGMVKSGGFATYGINYENLGHEAGKQALAILKGEKTAANTPIVTLGVKDCTLAINLKVAEKCGITINKEDYPDASFIEE
;
A
#
# COMPACT_ATOMS: atom_id res chain seq x y z
N MET A 1 -58.97 7.25 60.23
CA MET A 1 -60.35 6.63 59.98
C MET A 1 -60.19 5.70 58.79
N LYS A 2 -60.32 4.40 59.07
CA LYS A 2 -61.16 3.41 58.38
C LYS A 2 -60.77 3.24 56.86
N LYS A 3 -60.60 2.07 56.32
CA LYS A 3 -60.72 0.61 56.62
C LYS A 3 -60.42 -0.10 55.29
N ILE A 4 -59.60 -1.12 55.26
CA ILE A 4 -59.97 -2.56 55.17
C ILE A 4 -60.17 -3.06 53.73
N LEU A 5 -59.37 -3.99 53.38
CA LEU A 5 -59.53 -5.44 53.12
C LEU A 5 -59.71 -5.85 51.64
N GLY A 6 -59.09 -6.89 51.29
CA GLY A 6 -59.49 -7.87 50.29
C GLY A 6 -58.39 -8.72 49.71
N SER A 7 -58.08 -9.80 50.44
CA SER A 7 -57.32 -10.98 49.94
C SER A 7 -58.08 -11.71 48.84
N LEU A 8 -57.34 -12.39 47.96
CA LEU A 8 -57.54 -13.86 47.63
C LEU A 8 -56.39 -14.28 46.69
N LEU A 9 -55.66 -15.10 47.16
CA LEU A 9 -55.11 -16.43 46.97
C LEU A 9 -55.69 -17.19 45.75
N ALA A 10 -54.86 -17.60 44.83
CA ALA A 10 -55.03 -18.79 44.02
C ALA A 10 -53.65 -19.41 43.67
N LEU A 11 -53.50 -20.57 44.23
CA LEU A 11 -52.39 -21.52 44.07
C LEU A 11 -52.70 -22.42 42.89
N ALA A 12 -51.70 -22.67 42.00
CA ALA A 12 -51.62 -23.89 41.17
C ALA A 12 -50.23 -23.94 40.52
N MET A 13 -49.44 -24.72 40.99
CA MET A 13 -48.99 -26.08 40.63
C MET A 13 -47.93 -26.15 39.57
N CYS A 14 -46.86 -26.73 40.02
CA CYS A 14 -45.69 -27.28 39.40
C CYS A 14 -45.91 -28.05 38.08
N ALA A 15 -45.03 -27.83 37.11
CA ALA A 15 -44.57 -28.91 36.25
C ALA A 15 -43.10 -28.66 35.95
N SER A 16 -42.27 -29.41 36.63
CA SER A 16 -40.86 -29.62 36.32
C SER A 16 -40.76 -30.40 35.02
N ILE A 17 -40.13 -29.77 33.98
CA ILE A 17 -39.60 -30.51 32.84
C ILE A 17 -38.11 -30.25 32.83
N THR A 18 -37.35 -31.23 33.30
CA THR A 18 -35.93 -31.43 33.03
C THR A 18 -35.78 -31.73 31.54
N GLY A 19 -35.37 -30.71 30.77
CA GLY A 19 -34.87 -30.87 29.43
C GLY A 19 -33.35 -30.69 29.47
N CYS A 20 -32.63 -31.78 29.42
CA CYS A 20 -31.23 -31.76 28.96
C CYS A 20 -31.23 -31.26 27.51
N GLY A 21 -30.96 -29.99 27.29
CA GLY A 21 -30.60 -29.41 26.00
C GLY A 21 -29.07 -29.41 25.91
N THR A 22 -28.58 -30.33 25.14
CA THR A 22 -27.20 -30.27 24.56
C THR A 22 -26.96 -28.87 24.04
N GLY A 23 -25.83 -28.29 24.46
CA GLY A 23 -25.35 -27.02 23.90
C GLY A 23 -25.16 -27.17 22.40
N GLU A 24 -26.12 -26.66 21.65
CA GLU A 24 -25.91 -26.31 20.26
C GLU A 24 -24.93 -25.14 20.25
N GLY A 25 -23.72 -25.43 19.77
CA GLY A 25 -22.81 -24.39 19.42
C GLY A 25 -23.52 -23.44 18.45
N ASP A 26 -23.55 -22.18 18.83
CA ASP A 26 -23.95 -21.09 17.95
C ASP A 26 -23.04 -21.16 16.69
N SER A 27 -23.52 -21.85 15.67
CA SER A 27 -22.99 -21.76 14.32
C SER A 27 -23.44 -20.39 13.83
N GLY A 28 -22.66 -19.35 14.17
CA GLY A 28 -22.89 -18.00 13.68
C GLY A 28 -23.10 -18.07 12.19
N GLU A 29 -24.31 -17.78 11.74
CA GLU A 29 -24.63 -17.62 10.34
C GLU A 29 -23.60 -16.61 9.78
N ALA A 30 -22.88 -17.02 8.73
CA ALA A 30 -21.91 -16.15 8.08
C ALA A 30 -22.66 -14.88 7.64
N LYS A 31 -22.22 -13.71 8.13
CA LYS A 31 -22.84 -12.42 7.78
C LYS A 31 -22.91 -12.29 6.27
N ASP A 32 -24.10 -12.07 5.72
CA ASP A 32 -24.31 -11.83 4.31
C ASP A 32 -23.61 -10.52 3.91
N LEU A 33 -22.66 -10.61 2.98
CA LEU A 33 -21.88 -9.48 2.49
C LEU A 33 -22.48 -8.84 1.22
N SER A 34 -23.60 -9.36 0.72
CA SER A 34 -24.20 -8.91 -0.54
C SER A 34 -24.66 -7.45 -0.55
N ASP A 35 -24.98 -6.88 0.62
CA ASP A 35 -25.45 -5.50 0.75
C ASP A 35 -24.38 -4.56 1.34
N VAL A 36 -23.19 -5.08 1.63
CA VAL A 36 -22.06 -4.29 2.12
C VAL A 36 -21.60 -3.30 1.05
N LYS A 37 -21.36 -2.06 1.45
CA LYS A 37 -20.83 -1.00 0.60
C LYS A 37 -19.37 -0.71 0.95
N VAL A 38 -18.51 -0.69 -0.04
CA VAL A 38 -17.08 -0.41 0.13
C VAL A 38 -16.66 0.75 -0.73
N GLY A 39 -16.22 1.83 -0.11
CA GLY A 39 -15.58 2.93 -0.82
C GLY A 39 -14.11 2.63 -1.08
N VAL A 40 -13.60 2.99 -2.25
CA VAL A 40 -12.19 2.86 -2.59
C VAL A 40 -11.67 4.20 -3.09
N ILE A 41 -10.63 4.69 -2.45
CA ILE A 41 -9.86 5.85 -2.93
C ILE A 41 -8.44 5.41 -3.30
N GLN A 42 -8.08 5.63 -4.56
CA GLN A 42 -6.72 5.45 -5.07
C GLN A 42 -6.12 6.82 -5.40
N LEU A 43 -4.88 7.06 -4.97
CA LEU A 43 -4.22 8.35 -5.21
C LEU A 43 -4.07 8.64 -6.70
N MET A 44 -3.41 7.78 -7.44
CA MET A 44 -3.08 7.90 -8.87
C MET A 44 -3.26 6.57 -9.58
N GLN A 45 -3.26 6.58 -10.92
CA GLN A 45 -3.22 5.35 -11.71
C GLN A 45 -1.79 5.03 -12.12
N HIS A 46 -1.29 3.92 -11.64
CA HIS A 46 -0.08 3.24 -12.09
C HIS A 46 -0.10 1.78 -11.64
N ASP A 47 0.73 0.95 -12.26
CA ASP A 47 0.68 -0.52 -12.16
C ASP A 47 0.59 -1.05 -10.72
N ALA A 48 1.36 -0.49 -9.79
CA ALA A 48 1.39 -0.98 -8.41
C ALA A 48 0.06 -0.72 -7.68
N LEU A 49 -0.50 0.49 -7.78
CA LEU A 49 -1.77 0.81 -7.11
C LEU A 49 -2.96 0.10 -7.77
N ASP A 50 -2.95 -0.04 -9.10
CA ASP A 50 -3.98 -0.76 -9.85
C ASP A 50 -3.95 -2.26 -9.48
N ALA A 51 -2.77 -2.86 -9.33
CA ALA A 51 -2.60 -4.22 -8.85
C ALA A 51 -3.09 -4.40 -7.40
N SER A 52 -2.81 -3.44 -6.52
CA SER A 52 -3.31 -3.42 -5.14
C SER A 52 -4.85 -3.41 -5.11
N TYR A 53 -5.49 -2.55 -5.91
CA TYR A 53 -6.95 -2.52 -6.04
C TYR A 53 -7.49 -3.85 -6.56
N LYS A 54 -6.86 -4.42 -7.57
CA LYS A 54 -7.26 -5.71 -8.16
C LYS A 54 -7.29 -6.81 -7.10
N GLY A 55 -6.20 -7.01 -6.36
CA GLY A 55 -6.11 -8.05 -5.34
C GLY A 55 -7.15 -7.87 -4.23
N PHE A 56 -7.36 -6.64 -3.77
CA PHE A 56 -8.40 -6.30 -2.79
C PHE A 56 -9.80 -6.63 -3.30
N LYS A 57 -10.15 -6.17 -4.52
CA LYS A 57 -11.46 -6.40 -5.13
C LYS A 57 -11.72 -7.90 -5.31
N ASP A 58 -10.74 -8.65 -5.80
CA ASP A 58 -10.87 -10.09 -6.02
C ASP A 58 -11.23 -10.85 -4.73
N GLU A 59 -10.62 -10.50 -3.57
CA GLU A 59 -10.98 -11.10 -2.29
C GLU A 59 -12.43 -10.78 -1.87
N LEU A 60 -12.85 -9.54 -2.02
CA LEU A 60 -14.20 -9.10 -1.62
C LEU A 60 -15.27 -9.76 -2.49
N VAL A 61 -15.10 -9.74 -3.80
CA VAL A 61 -16.07 -10.33 -4.76
C VAL A 61 -16.16 -11.84 -4.56
N LYS A 62 -15.03 -12.52 -4.38
CA LYS A 62 -14.98 -13.96 -4.05
C LYS A 62 -15.73 -14.31 -2.77
N ALA A 63 -15.75 -13.38 -1.80
CA ALA A 63 -16.46 -13.56 -0.52
C ALA A 63 -17.95 -13.19 -0.58
N GLY A 64 -18.47 -12.68 -1.71
CA GLY A 64 -19.89 -12.38 -1.93
C GLY A 64 -20.25 -10.90 -1.89
N VAL A 65 -19.29 -9.98 -1.75
CA VAL A 65 -19.55 -8.54 -1.96
C VAL A 65 -19.85 -8.32 -3.43
N LYS A 66 -20.97 -7.63 -3.73
CA LYS A 66 -21.34 -7.32 -5.10
C LYS A 66 -20.41 -6.25 -5.67
N GLU A 67 -19.95 -6.44 -6.91
CA GLU A 67 -19.04 -5.50 -7.57
C GLU A 67 -19.64 -4.09 -7.68
N GLU A 68 -20.95 -3.98 -7.90
CA GLU A 68 -21.68 -2.71 -7.95
C GLU A 68 -21.69 -1.94 -6.61
N ASN A 69 -21.39 -2.61 -5.51
CA ASN A 69 -21.28 -2.01 -4.18
C ASN A 69 -19.86 -1.57 -3.82
N ILE A 70 -18.92 -1.71 -4.75
CA ILE A 70 -17.54 -1.23 -4.60
C ILE A 70 -17.41 0.08 -5.39
N ASP A 71 -17.47 1.21 -4.68
CA ASP A 71 -17.36 2.55 -5.28
C ASP A 71 -15.89 2.97 -5.40
N TYR A 72 -15.29 2.71 -6.56
CA TYR A 72 -13.89 3.01 -6.85
C TYR A 72 -13.70 4.40 -7.45
N LYS A 73 -12.80 5.18 -6.84
CA LYS A 73 -12.44 6.53 -7.26
C LYS A 73 -10.94 6.75 -7.26
N VAL A 74 -10.45 7.42 -8.29
CA VAL A 74 -9.06 7.88 -8.40
C VAL A 74 -9.04 9.39 -8.12
N ALA A 75 -8.19 9.82 -7.19
CA ALA A 75 -8.03 11.24 -6.85
C ALA A 75 -7.27 12.00 -7.96
N GLY A 76 -6.27 11.35 -8.57
CA GLY A 76 -5.42 11.91 -9.62
C GLY A 76 -4.24 12.70 -9.09
N ASP A 77 -4.39 13.34 -7.94
CA ASP A 77 -3.31 14.01 -7.19
C ASP A 77 -3.65 14.12 -5.69
N THR A 78 -2.66 14.50 -4.88
CA THR A 78 -2.80 14.64 -3.42
C THR A 78 -3.85 15.68 -3.03
N SER A 79 -4.00 16.77 -3.79
CA SER A 79 -4.91 17.88 -3.44
C SER A 79 -6.39 17.47 -3.53
N ASN A 80 -6.70 16.51 -4.38
CA ASN A 80 -8.06 16.01 -4.59
C ASN A 80 -8.47 14.94 -3.55
N CYS A 81 -7.51 14.33 -2.83
CA CYS A 81 -7.79 13.24 -1.90
C CYS A 81 -8.84 13.61 -0.86
N THR A 82 -8.80 14.83 -0.31
CA THR A 82 -9.79 15.29 0.68
C THR A 82 -11.21 15.28 0.10
N THR A 83 -11.40 15.82 -1.11
CA THR A 83 -12.71 15.86 -1.76
C THR A 83 -13.27 14.46 -2.03
N VAL A 84 -12.41 13.54 -2.47
CA VAL A 84 -12.81 12.15 -2.72
C VAL A 84 -13.11 11.41 -1.41
N ALA A 85 -12.29 11.60 -0.38
CA ALA A 85 -12.50 10.98 0.94
C ALA A 85 -13.82 11.44 1.58
N ASP A 86 -14.09 12.76 1.60
CA ASP A 86 -15.33 13.34 2.10
C ASP A 86 -16.55 12.75 1.39
N LYS A 87 -16.46 12.59 0.05
CA LYS A 87 -17.55 12.00 -0.72
C LYS A 87 -17.79 10.54 -0.29
N LEU A 88 -16.75 9.71 -0.20
CA LEU A 88 -16.90 8.31 0.20
C LEU A 88 -17.46 8.15 1.62
N VAL A 89 -17.10 9.04 2.54
CA VAL A 89 -17.67 9.07 3.90
C VAL A 89 -19.16 9.41 3.85
N ASN A 90 -19.56 10.43 3.07
CA ASN A 90 -20.94 10.88 2.95
C ASN A 90 -21.84 9.88 2.18
N ASP A 91 -21.28 9.06 1.30
CA ASP A 91 -22.01 8.03 0.55
C ASP A 91 -22.42 6.83 1.44
N GLY A 92 -21.97 6.80 2.71
CA GLY A 92 -22.39 5.81 3.72
C GLY A 92 -21.81 4.43 3.46
N ASN A 93 -20.51 4.35 3.20
CA ASN A 93 -19.78 3.09 3.06
C ASN A 93 -19.58 2.41 4.43
N ASP A 94 -19.63 1.08 4.46
CA ASP A 94 -19.37 0.25 5.64
C ASP A 94 -17.86 0.14 5.95
N LEU A 95 -17.03 0.33 4.93
CA LEU A 95 -15.56 0.28 4.98
C LEU A 95 -14.98 1.13 3.85
N ILE A 96 -13.83 1.77 4.08
CA ILE A 96 -13.09 2.47 3.04
C ILE A 96 -11.71 1.83 2.86
N TYR A 97 -11.37 1.52 1.62
CA TYR A 97 -10.03 1.10 1.21
C TYR A 97 -9.27 2.28 0.65
N ALA A 98 -8.15 2.63 1.27
CA ALA A 98 -7.34 3.79 0.89
C ALA A 98 -5.97 3.34 0.37
N ILE A 99 -5.68 3.63 -0.90
CA ILE A 99 -4.49 3.19 -1.60
C ILE A 99 -3.53 4.36 -1.76
N ALA A 100 -2.36 4.25 -1.19
CA ALA A 100 -1.28 5.22 -1.01
C ALA A 100 -1.45 6.17 0.20
N THR A 101 -0.31 6.63 0.73
CA THR A 101 -0.24 7.42 1.97
C THR A 101 -1.10 8.69 1.94
N PRO A 102 -1.09 9.53 0.89
CA PRO A 102 -1.95 10.72 0.85
C PRO A 102 -3.45 10.39 0.88
N ALA A 103 -3.88 9.30 0.21
CA ALA A 103 -5.27 8.85 0.24
C ALA A 103 -5.68 8.36 1.63
N LEU A 104 -4.80 7.61 2.32
CA LEU A 104 -5.04 7.17 3.70
C LEU A 104 -5.15 8.37 4.66
N GLN A 105 -4.22 9.33 4.57
CA GLN A 105 -4.23 10.52 5.42
C GLN A 105 -5.50 11.33 5.25
N ALA A 106 -5.94 11.57 4.01
CA ALA A 106 -7.18 12.29 3.72
C ALA A 106 -8.41 11.53 4.25
N THR A 107 -8.48 10.21 4.07
CA THR A 107 -9.61 9.39 4.55
C THR A 107 -9.67 9.36 6.07
N ALA A 108 -8.53 9.21 6.75
CA ALA A 108 -8.47 9.20 8.21
C ALA A 108 -8.80 10.58 8.81
N ALA A 109 -8.56 11.67 8.08
CA ALA A 109 -9.00 13.00 8.48
C ALA A 109 -10.52 13.20 8.32
N ALA A 110 -11.14 12.53 7.35
CA ALA A 110 -12.57 12.64 7.06
C ALA A 110 -13.45 11.82 8.00
N THR A 111 -12.96 10.72 8.59
CA THR A 111 -13.74 9.87 9.50
C THR A 111 -12.89 9.18 10.55
N THR A 112 -13.44 9.08 11.77
CA THR A 112 -12.90 8.28 12.88
C THR A 112 -13.77 7.04 13.21
N GLU A 113 -14.86 6.85 12.47
CA GLU A 113 -15.88 5.82 12.76
C GLU A 113 -15.84 4.70 11.73
N ILE A 114 -15.81 5.04 10.43
CA ILE A 114 -15.77 4.05 9.35
C ILE A 114 -14.41 3.34 9.38
N PRO A 115 -14.36 2.00 9.39
CA PRO A 115 -13.10 1.26 9.27
C PRO A 115 -12.35 1.61 7.97
N ILE A 116 -11.06 1.87 8.08
CA ILE A 116 -10.19 2.20 6.95
C ILE A 116 -9.12 1.12 6.82
N ILE A 117 -9.04 0.52 5.65
CA ILE A 117 -7.95 -0.37 5.27
C ILE A 117 -7.01 0.42 4.37
N GLY A 118 -5.81 0.71 4.84
CA GLY A 118 -4.75 1.27 4.00
C GLY A 118 -4.01 0.19 3.23
N CYS A 119 -3.51 0.50 2.05
CA CYS A 119 -2.60 -0.35 1.30
C CYS A 119 -1.63 0.49 0.49
N ALA A 120 -0.46 -0.04 0.20
CA ALA A 120 0.63 0.75 -0.39
C ALA A 120 0.98 1.96 0.51
N ILE A 121 1.14 1.69 1.80
CA ILE A 121 1.52 2.66 2.82
C ILE A 121 2.91 2.29 3.35
N THR A 122 3.85 3.17 3.15
CA THR A 122 5.25 2.92 3.52
C THR A 122 5.42 2.72 5.03
N ASP A 123 4.89 3.64 5.85
CA ASP A 123 5.06 3.60 7.30
C ASP A 123 3.82 4.16 8.00
N TYR A 124 3.06 3.26 8.64
CA TYR A 124 1.85 3.63 9.36
C TYR A 124 2.13 4.41 10.65
N GLU A 125 3.22 4.07 11.37
CA GLU A 125 3.54 4.71 12.64
C GLU A 125 3.95 6.18 12.42
N SER A 126 4.69 6.47 11.36
CA SER A 126 5.11 7.84 11.01
C SER A 126 3.92 8.74 10.66
N THR A 127 2.84 8.17 10.10
CA THR A 127 1.60 8.94 9.82
C THR A 127 0.89 9.39 11.09
N LYS A 128 1.18 8.78 12.25
CA LYS A 128 0.47 8.97 13.53
C LYS A 128 -1.01 8.59 13.50
N LEU A 129 -1.44 7.85 12.48
CA LEU A 129 -2.82 7.37 12.35
C LEU A 129 -3.04 6.07 13.14
N VAL A 130 -1.96 5.39 13.49
CA VAL A 130 -1.96 4.18 14.32
C VAL A 130 -1.06 4.36 15.54
N LYS A 131 -1.32 3.61 16.61
CA LYS A 131 -0.48 3.63 17.82
C LYS A 131 0.78 2.78 17.64
N SER A 132 0.64 1.65 16.97
CA SER A 132 1.72 0.77 16.54
C SER A 132 1.23 -0.16 15.44
N ASN A 133 2.15 -0.78 14.70
CA ASN A 133 1.81 -1.76 13.68
C ASN A 133 1.13 -3.01 14.27
N ASP A 134 1.51 -3.45 15.48
CA ASP A 134 0.89 -4.60 16.16
C ASP A 134 -0.51 -4.31 16.70
N LYS A 135 -0.76 -3.07 17.14
CA LYS A 135 -2.02 -2.62 17.73
C LYS A 135 -2.37 -1.22 17.25
N PRO A 136 -3.01 -1.09 16.10
CA PRO A 136 -3.34 0.21 15.51
C PRO A 136 -4.16 1.11 16.43
N GLY A 137 -5.14 0.58 17.14
CA GLY A 137 -5.83 1.24 18.25
C GLY A 137 -6.83 2.33 17.85
N GLY A 138 -7.11 2.50 16.56
CA GLY A 138 -8.08 3.42 15.97
C GLY A 138 -8.95 2.71 14.92
N ASN A 139 -9.49 3.48 13.98
CA ASN A 139 -10.26 2.95 12.85
C ASN A 139 -9.41 2.63 11.61
N VAL A 140 -8.10 2.78 11.68
CA VAL A 140 -7.15 2.52 10.59
C VAL A 140 -6.37 1.23 10.83
N THR A 141 -6.25 0.39 9.81
CA THR A 141 -5.33 -0.75 9.71
C THR A 141 -4.96 -0.97 8.24
N GLY A 142 -4.25 -2.05 7.89
CA GLY A 142 -3.96 -2.37 6.49
C GLY A 142 -2.63 -3.07 6.26
N ALA A 143 -2.02 -2.83 5.09
CA ALA A 143 -0.79 -3.47 4.65
C ALA A 143 0.27 -2.44 4.20
N SER A 144 1.49 -2.59 4.71
CA SER A 144 2.64 -1.75 4.41
C SER A 144 3.38 -2.28 3.18
N ASP A 145 3.83 -1.35 2.33
CA ASP A 145 4.67 -1.61 1.18
C ASP A 145 6.11 -1.10 1.36
N LEU A 146 6.55 -0.88 2.58
CA LEU A 146 7.94 -0.49 2.83
C LEU A 146 8.90 -1.51 2.22
N THR A 147 9.52 -1.13 1.11
CA THR A 147 10.49 -1.97 0.41
C THR A 147 11.84 -1.96 1.12
N PRO A 148 12.66 -3.00 0.95
CA PRO A 148 13.96 -3.11 1.61
C PRO A 148 15.00 -2.23 0.91
N VAL A 149 14.99 -0.93 1.20
CA VAL A 149 15.90 0.07 0.58
C VAL A 149 17.36 -0.36 0.64
N LYS A 150 17.79 -0.92 1.78
CA LYS A 150 19.17 -1.40 1.92
C LYS A 150 19.50 -2.53 0.93
N ASP A 151 18.60 -3.50 0.76
CA ASP A 151 18.80 -4.61 -0.17
C ASP A 151 18.75 -4.12 -1.64
N GLN A 152 18.00 -3.04 -1.93
CA GLN A 152 18.03 -2.39 -3.24
C GLN A 152 19.40 -1.71 -3.50
N PHE A 153 20.04 -1.17 -2.49
CA PHE A 153 21.41 -0.65 -2.59
C PHE A 153 22.45 -1.80 -2.68
N ASP A 154 22.22 -2.94 -2.01
CA ASP A 154 23.04 -4.14 -2.20
C ASP A 154 22.93 -4.66 -3.64
N LEU A 155 21.72 -4.65 -4.20
CA LEU A 155 21.48 -4.97 -5.62
C LEU A 155 22.20 -3.99 -6.55
N MET A 156 22.10 -2.69 -6.27
CA MET A 156 22.80 -1.65 -7.04
C MET A 156 24.30 -1.91 -7.09
N GLU A 157 24.93 -2.16 -5.96
CA GLU A 157 26.37 -2.45 -5.88
C GLU A 157 26.74 -3.73 -6.64
N LYS A 158 25.92 -4.78 -6.55
CA LYS A 158 26.12 -6.04 -7.28
C LYS A 158 26.02 -5.86 -8.79
N MET A 159 25.04 -5.09 -9.27
CA MET A 159 24.77 -4.93 -10.69
C MET A 159 25.62 -3.81 -11.36
N LEU A 160 26.05 -2.85 -10.57
CA LEU A 160 26.78 -1.65 -11.00
C LEU A 160 28.01 -1.43 -10.12
N PRO A 161 28.99 -2.36 -10.13
CA PRO A 161 30.11 -2.34 -9.19
C PRO A 161 31.05 -1.13 -9.35
N ASP A 162 31.02 -0.44 -10.48
CA ASP A 162 31.82 0.75 -10.76
C ASP A 162 31.10 2.07 -10.39
N ALA A 163 29.81 2.01 -10.00
CA ALA A 163 29.05 3.18 -9.61
C ALA A 163 29.61 3.77 -8.30
N LYS A 164 29.86 5.08 -8.30
CA LYS A 164 30.38 5.83 -7.16
C LYS A 164 29.48 6.97 -6.74
N LYS A 165 28.67 7.49 -7.68
CA LYS A 165 27.84 8.66 -7.48
C LYS A 165 26.38 8.37 -7.78
N VAL A 166 25.53 8.49 -6.75
CA VAL A 166 24.12 8.16 -6.81
C VAL A 166 23.27 9.44 -6.74
N ALA A 167 22.36 9.60 -7.68
CA ALA A 167 21.26 10.55 -7.56
C ALA A 167 20.09 9.87 -6.81
N ILE A 168 19.63 10.45 -5.71
CA ILE A 168 18.42 10.00 -5.01
C ILE A 168 17.30 10.95 -5.42
N MET A 169 16.35 10.47 -6.23
CA MET A 169 15.27 11.30 -6.79
C MET A 169 13.92 10.88 -6.22
N TYR A 170 13.16 11.83 -5.69
CA TYR A 170 11.83 11.56 -5.14
C TYR A 170 10.93 12.80 -5.09
N CYS A 171 9.61 12.57 -4.92
CA CYS A 171 8.60 13.61 -4.73
C CYS A 171 8.68 14.18 -3.30
N GLY A 172 9.02 15.48 -3.18
CA GLY A 172 9.14 16.15 -1.89
C GLY A 172 7.81 16.53 -1.24
N SER A 173 6.68 16.31 -1.92
CA SER A 173 5.33 16.55 -1.39
C SER A 173 4.62 15.27 -0.91
N GLU A 174 5.29 14.12 -0.96
CA GLU A 174 4.79 12.85 -0.46
C GLU A 174 5.62 12.37 0.75
N ASP A 175 4.97 12.19 1.91
CA ASP A 175 5.64 11.77 3.15
C ASP A 175 6.33 10.41 3.02
N ASN A 176 5.69 9.44 2.32
CA ASN A 176 6.27 8.13 2.01
C ASN A 176 7.59 8.24 1.25
N SER A 177 7.66 9.14 0.27
CA SER A 177 8.85 9.36 -0.55
C SER A 177 9.98 10.00 0.24
N ILE A 178 9.65 10.95 1.15
CA ILE A 178 10.62 11.57 2.06
C ILE A 178 11.24 10.53 3.00
N ILE A 179 10.41 9.64 3.59
CA ILE A 179 10.88 8.58 4.50
C ILE A 179 11.87 7.68 3.79
N GLN A 180 11.51 7.18 2.61
CA GLN A 180 12.38 6.27 1.84
C GLN A 180 13.61 6.99 1.27
N GLY A 181 13.47 8.28 0.90
CA GLY A 181 14.61 9.11 0.51
C GLY A 181 15.65 9.22 1.61
N ASN A 182 15.22 9.41 2.88
CA ASN A 182 16.14 9.43 4.03
C ASN A 182 16.82 8.06 4.24
N LEU A 183 16.08 6.95 4.11
CA LEU A 183 16.66 5.60 4.16
C LEU A 183 17.67 5.37 3.04
N ALA A 184 17.42 5.92 1.85
CA ALA A 184 18.35 5.83 0.73
C ALA A 184 19.64 6.63 0.97
N GLU A 185 19.55 7.81 1.61
CA GLU A 185 20.72 8.58 2.01
C GLU A 185 21.58 7.81 3.03
N GLU A 186 20.93 7.15 4.00
CA GLU A 186 21.63 6.29 4.98
C GLU A 186 22.31 5.11 4.27
N ALA A 187 21.60 4.41 3.38
CA ALA A 187 22.17 3.30 2.62
C ALA A 187 23.34 3.72 1.73
N ALA A 188 23.26 4.88 1.08
CA ALA A 188 24.37 5.42 0.29
C ALA A 188 25.59 5.72 1.15
N LYS A 189 25.41 6.32 2.34
CA LYS A 189 26.48 6.58 3.32
C LYS A 189 27.15 5.29 3.79
N ASP A 190 26.35 4.29 4.15
CA ASP A 190 26.84 3.00 4.62
C ASP A 190 27.71 2.29 3.58
N LYS A 191 27.42 2.49 2.31
CA LYS A 191 28.18 1.95 1.18
C LYS A 191 29.35 2.84 0.73
N GLY A 192 29.52 4.01 1.35
CA GLY A 192 30.59 4.96 0.96
C GLY A 192 30.39 5.59 -0.41
N LEU A 193 29.17 5.64 -0.91
CA LEU A 193 28.82 6.27 -2.18
C LEU A 193 28.71 7.79 -2.02
N GLU A 194 29.19 8.54 -3.01
CA GLU A 194 28.81 9.95 -3.16
C GLU A 194 27.34 10.02 -3.56
N TYR A 195 26.54 10.88 -2.91
CA TYR A 195 25.14 11.00 -3.29
C TYR A 195 24.69 12.45 -3.30
N LYS A 196 23.66 12.73 -4.10
CA LYS A 196 22.94 13.99 -4.09
C LYS A 196 21.44 13.74 -4.20
N VAL A 197 20.67 14.48 -3.38
CA VAL A 197 19.20 14.41 -3.37
C VAL A 197 18.64 15.40 -4.39
N TYR A 198 17.67 14.91 -5.19
CA TYR A 198 16.94 15.68 -6.18
C TYR A 198 15.44 15.52 -5.89
N LYS A 199 14.77 16.62 -5.62
CA LYS A 199 13.33 16.61 -5.30
C LYS A 199 12.54 17.20 -6.45
N VAL A 200 11.37 16.60 -6.68
CA VAL A 200 10.31 17.16 -7.53
C VAL A 200 9.08 17.40 -6.65
N SER A 201 8.28 18.41 -6.98
CA SER A 201 7.03 18.70 -6.26
C SER A 201 5.81 18.35 -7.10
N ASP A 202 5.95 18.38 -8.43
CA ASP A 202 4.92 18.02 -9.40
C ASP A 202 5.55 17.50 -10.71
N SER A 203 4.69 17.04 -11.62
CA SER A 203 5.13 16.42 -12.89
C SER A 203 5.87 17.36 -13.83
N ASN A 204 5.65 18.68 -13.72
CA ASN A 204 6.30 19.66 -14.62
C ASN A 204 7.80 19.78 -14.34
N GLU A 205 8.25 19.44 -13.13
CA GLU A 205 9.65 19.52 -12.72
C GLU A 205 10.48 18.31 -13.15
N ILE A 206 9.84 17.16 -13.43
CA ILE A 206 10.51 15.85 -13.63
C ILE A 206 11.57 15.91 -14.72
N GLN A 207 11.25 16.47 -15.89
CA GLN A 207 12.19 16.51 -17.01
C GLN A 207 13.40 17.41 -16.73
N ALA A 208 13.17 18.55 -16.07
CA ALA A 208 14.24 19.47 -15.71
C ALA A 208 15.18 18.84 -14.67
N VAL A 209 14.62 18.18 -13.66
CA VAL A 209 15.40 17.50 -12.61
C VAL A 209 16.16 16.29 -13.17
N ALA A 210 15.52 15.47 -14.02
CA ALA A 210 16.21 14.36 -14.70
C ALA A 210 17.39 14.87 -15.57
N SER A 211 17.20 15.98 -16.30
CA SER A 211 18.27 16.61 -17.09
C SER A 211 19.40 17.15 -16.20
N GLN A 212 19.07 17.70 -15.03
CA GLN A 212 20.06 18.14 -14.05
C GLN A 212 20.87 16.96 -13.51
N ILE A 213 20.23 15.82 -13.21
CA ILE A 213 20.91 14.59 -12.77
C ILE A 213 21.93 14.12 -13.79
N VAL A 214 21.57 14.15 -15.09
CA VAL A 214 22.50 13.84 -16.19
C VAL A 214 23.67 14.82 -16.24
N SER A 215 23.39 16.12 -16.15
CA SER A 215 24.42 17.17 -16.20
C SER A 215 25.41 17.11 -15.03
N ASP A 216 24.95 16.63 -13.88
CA ASP A 216 25.77 16.45 -12.67
C ASP A 216 26.66 15.20 -12.72
N ASN A 217 26.63 14.43 -13.82
CA ASN A 217 27.41 13.21 -14.05
C ASN A 217 27.25 12.18 -12.91
N ASN A 218 26.01 11.82 -12.60
CA ASN A 218 25.72 10.71 -11.70
C ASN A 218 25.88 9.37 -12.46
N ASP A 219 26.26 8.30 -11.76
CA ASP A 219 26.46 6.97 -12.33
C ASP A 219 25.16 6.17 -12.37
N VAL A 220 24.28 6.40 -11.40
CA VAL A 220 23.02 5.70 -11.20
C VAL A 220 22.02 6.61 -10.50
N ILE A 221 20.72 6.35 -10.72
CA ILE A 221 19.65 7.00 -10.01
C ILE A 221 18.97 5.96 -9.11
N TYR A 222 18.65 6.34 -7.88
CA TYR A 222 17.74 5.62 -7.01
C TYR A 222 16.42 6.39 -6.89
N ILE A 223 15.31 5.71 -7.14
CA ILE A 223 13.96 6.25 -7.00
C ILE A 223 13.16 5.28 -6.12
N PRO A 224 12.68 5.70 -4.93
CA PRO A 224 11.89 4.83 -4.03
C PRO A 224 10.51 4.48 -4.61
N THR A 225 9.64 3.83 -3.82
CA THR A 225 8.22 3.71 -4.14
C THR A 225 7.56 5.09 -4.03
N ASP A 226 7.52 5.78 -5.14
CA ASP A 226 7.09 7.17 -5.31
C ASP A 226 5.96 7.23 -6.33
N ASN A 227 4.77 7.69 -5.93
CA ASN A 227 3.59 7.60 -6.81
C ASN A 227 3.69 8.54 -8.01
N LEU A 228 4.23 9.75 -7.80
CA LEU A 228 4.42 10.70 -8.88
C LEU A 228 5.42 10.15 -9.91
N LEU A 229 6.59 9.68 -9.44
CA LEU A 229 7.63 9.16 -10.32
C LEU A 229 7.24 7.83 -10.95
N ALA A 230 6.46 6.97 -10.29
CA ALA A 230 5.91 5.76 -10.89
C ALA A 230 5.00 6.09 -12.08
N THR A 231 4.13 7.10 -11.94
CA THR A 231 3.25 7.55 -13.02
C THR A 231 4.03 8.12 -14.22
N TYR A 232 5.15 8.78 -13.96
CA TYR A 232 5.95 9.47 -14.99
C TYR A 232 7.32 8.83 -15.26
N MET A 233 7.52 7.56 -14.87
CA MET A 233 8.83 6.89 -15.00
C MET A 233 9.37 6.87 -16.44
N SER A 234 8.51 6.71 -17.44
CA SER A 234 8.88 6.80 -18.85
C SER A 234 9.46 8.14 -19.25
N SER A 235 9.04 9.23 -18.60
CA SER A 235 9.63 10.58 -18.84
C SER A 235 11.04 10.70 -18.25
N VAL A 236 11.30 10.01 -17.13
CA VAL A 236 12.65 9.91 -16.54
C VAL A 236 13.55 9.06 -17.47
N GLU A 237 13.06 7.86 -17.86
CA GLU A 237 13.78 6.94 -18.76
C GLU A 237 14.22 7.61 -20.06
N ALA A 238 13.31 8.36 -20.70
CA ALA A 238 13.59 9.06 -21.96
C ALA A 238 14.79 10.01 -21.90
N ILE A 239 15.18 10.47 -20.72
CA ILE A 239 16.32 11.38 -20.50
C ILE A 239 17.54 10.61 -20.00
N THR A 240 17.36 9.70 -19.05
CA THR A 240 18.46 9.07 -18.32
C THR A 240 19.08 7.88 -19.05
N THR A 241 18.24 7.07 -19.71
CA THR A 241 18.72 5.89 -20.47
C THR A 241 19.60 6.25 -21.67
N PRO A 242 19.29 7.28 -22.51
CA PRO A 242 20.21 7.72 -23.55
C PRO A 242 21.55 8.25 -23.02
N ALA A 243 21.54 8.77 -21.79
CA ALA A 243 22.75 9.21 -21.09
C ALA A 243 23.50 8.03 -20.41
N LYS A 244 22.98 6.80 -20.52
CA LYS A 244 23.51 5.56 -19.90
C LYS A 244 23.52 5.61 -18.36
N ILE A 245 22.56 6.30 -17.78
CA ILE A 245 22.37 6.36 -16.33
C ILE A 245 21.14 5.49 -15.97
N PRO A 246 21.36 4.26 -15.46
CA PRO A 246 20.27 3.36 -15.10
C PRO A 246 19.57 3.82 -13.82
N CYS A 247 18.28 3.45 -13.65
CA CYS A 247 17.51 3.74 -12.47
C CYS A 247 17.24 2.45 -11.68
N ILE A 248 17.74 2.33 -10.46
CA ILE A 248 17.25 1.35 -9.47
C ILE A 248 16.00 1.97 -8.85
N VAL A 249 14.90 1.23 -8.87
CA VAL A 249 13.58 1.78 -8.53
C VAL A 249 12.90 0.97 -7.42
N GLY A 250 11.89 1.56 -6.78
CA GLY A 250 11.23 1.01 -5.61
C GLY A 250 10.32 -0.19 -5.88
N GLU A 251 9.76 -0.32 -7.11
CA GLU A 251 8.77 -1.34 -7.41
C GLU A 251 8.78 -1.78 -8.89
N GLU A 252 8.11 -2.92 -9.18
CA GLU A 252 8.17 -3.60 -10.48
C GLU A 252 7.51 -2.82 -11.63
N GLY A 253 6.41 -2.09 -11.37
CA GLY A 253 5.74 -1.27 -12.39
C GLY A 253 6.65 -0.17 -12.92
N MET A 254 7.48 0.43 -12.05
CA MET A 254 8.51 1.37 -12.48
C MET A 254 9.58 0.71 -13.36
N VAL A 255 9.95 -0.56 -13.09
CA VAL A 255 10.89 -1.31 -13.94
C VAL A 255 10.27 -1.53 -15.33
N LYS A 256 8.98 -1.88 -15.40
CA LYS A 256 8.25 -2.03 -16.67
C LYS A 256 8.18 -0.71 -17.44
N SER A 257 8.08 0.41 -16.73
CA SER A 257 7.97 1.75 -17.30
C SER A 257 9.30 2.44 -17.60
N GLY A 258 10.45 1.72 -17.49
CA GLY A 258 11.76 2.24 -17.86
C GLY A 258 12.82 2.30 -16.76
N GLY A 259 12.51 1.80 -15.55
CA GLY A 259 13.51 1.51 -14.53
C GLY A 259 14.40 0.34 -14.94
N PHE A 260 15.60 0.26 -14.37
CA PHE A 260 16.54 -0.83 -14.67
C PHE A 260 16.26 -2.08 -13.86
N ALA A 261 16.19 -1.98 -12.54
CA ALA A 261 15.98 -3.12 -11.65
C ALA A 261 15.38 -2.70 -10.31
N THR A 262 14.75 -3.67 -9.64
CA THR A 262 14.24 -3.53 -8.27
C THR A 262 14.22 -4.86 -7.52
N TYR A 263 14.31 -4.80 -6.19
CA TYR A 263 13.64 -5.74 -5.29
C TYR A 263 12.32 -5.11 -4.87
N GLY A 264 11.21 -5.62 -5.43
CA GLY A 264 9.88 -5.04 -5.25
C GLY A 264 8.89 -6.02 -4.62
N ILE A 265 7.89 -5.48 -3.93
CA ILE A 265 6.76 -6.21 -3.36
C ILE A 265 5.75 -6.51 -4.49
N ASN A 266 5.07 -7.66 -4.39
CA ASN A 266 3.94 -7.94 -5.27
C ASN A 266 2.69 -7.22 -4.73
N TYR A 267 2.26 -6.15 -5.40
CA TYR A 267 1.14 -5.31 -4.96
C TYR A 267 -0.23 -5.99 -5.09
N GLU A 268 -0.41 -6.94 -6.00
CA GLU A 268 -1.65 -7.72 -6.06
C GLU A 268 -1.78 -8.61 -4.81
N ASN A 269 -0.70 -9.28 -4.40
CA ASN A 269 -0.68 -10.04 -3.15
C ASN A 269 -0.89 -9.14 -1.92
N LEU A 270 -0.31 -7.93 -1.91
CA LEU A 270 -0.53 -6.96 -0.85
C LEU A 270 -2.01 -6.57 -0.76
N GLY A 271 -2.65 -6.36 -1.92
CA GLY A 271 -4.10 -6.12 -2.03
C GLY A 271 -4.93 -7.28 -1.50
N HIS A 272 -4.56 -8.54 -1.80
CA HIS A 272 -5.21 -9.72 -1.23
C HIS A 272 -5.13 -9.75 0.30
N GLU A 273 -3.97 -9.45 0.89
CA GLU A 273 -3.83 -9.39 2.36
C GLU A 273 -4.73 -8.29 2.97
N ALA A 274 -4.77 -7.10 2.35
CA ALA A 274 -5.67 -6.02 2.74
C ALA A 274 -7.16 -6.45 2.62
N GLY A 275 -7.52 -7.17 1.56
CA GLY A 275 -8.85 -7.73 1.35
C GLY A 275 -9.28 -8.71 2.43
N LYS A 276 -8.36 -9.60 2.86
CA LYS A 276 -8.61 -10.53 3.98
C LYS A 276 -8.86 -9.79 5.29
N GLN A 277 -8.12 -8.71 5.56
CA GLN A 277 -8.35 -7.87 6.75
C GLN A 277 -9.72 -7.19 6.67
N ALA A 278 -10.08 -6.63 5.51
CA ALA A 278 -11.38 -6.02 5.28
C ALA A 278 -12.52 -6.99 5.54
N LEU A 279 -12.44 -8.21 5.00
CA LEU A 279 -13.44 -9.25 5.20
C LEU A 279 -13.62 -9.64 6.67
N ALA A 280 -12.51 -9.79 7.42
CA ALA A 280 -12.59 -10.11 8.86
C ALA A 280 -13.30 -8.98 9.64
N ILE A 281 -13.10 -7.72 9.26
CA ILE A 281 -13.75 -6.56 9.89
C ILE A 281 -15.22 -6.49 9.47
N LEU A 282 -15.55 -6.63 8.20
CA LEU A 282 -16.92 -6.59 7.69
C LEU A 282 -17.79 -7.71 8.28
N LYS A 283 -17.21 -8.88 8.53
CA LYS A 283 -17.88 -9.99 9.22
C LYS A 283 -18.03 -9.79 10.73
N GLY A 284 -17.38 -8.76 11.30
CA GLY A 284 -17.38 -8.51 12.75
C GLY A 284 -16.46 -9.44 13.55
N GLU A 285 -15.58 -10.20 12.87
CA GLU A 285 -14.60 -11.09 13.51
C GLU A 285 -13.46 -10.31 14.18
N LYS A 286 -13.13 -9.13 13.63
CA LYS A 286 -12.09 -8.22 14.10
C LYS A 286 -12.57 -6.77 14.05
N THR A 287 -11.79 -5.89 14.65
CA THR A 287 -11.90 -4.43 14.46
C THR A 287 -10.60 -3.90 13.89
N ALA A 288 -10.64 -2.75 13.20
CA ALA A 288 -9.41 -2.12 12.72
C ALA A 288 -8.42 -1.86 13.87
N ALA A 289 -8.92 -1.47 15.05
CA ALA A 289 -8.12 -1.20 16.24
C ALA A 289 -7.24 -2.36 16.72
N ASN A 290 -7.65 -3.60 16.48
CA ASN A 290 -6.94 -4.80 16.94
C ASN A 290 -6.47 -5.73 15.80
N THR A 291 -6.54 -5.27 14.56
CA THR A 291 -5.98 -5.97 13.40
C THR A 291 -4.58 -5.42 13.13
N PRO A 292 -3.52 -6.21 13.31
CA PRO A 292 -2.14 -5.75 13.05
C PRO A 292 -1.96 -5.32 11.60
N ILE A 293 -1.08 -4.35 11.38
CA ILE A 293 -0.62 -3.98 10.04
C ILE A 293 0.16 -5.17 9.45
N VAL A 294 -0.18 -5.57 8.24
CA VAL A 294 0.60 -6.56 7.49
C VAL A 294 1.88 -5.90 6.98
N THR A 295 3.01 -6.51 7.25
CA THR A 295 4.31 -6.10 6.70
C THR A 295 4.92 -7.27 5.95
N LEU A 296 5.37 -7.02 4.72
CA LEU A 296 6.10 -7.99 3.92
C LEU A 296 7.60 -7.79 4.14
N GLY A 297 8.36 -8.90 4.11
CA GLY A 297 9.82 -8.85 4.26
C GLY A 297 10.53 -9.08 2.94
N VAL A 298 11.87 -9.03 2.96
CA VAL A 298 12.73 -9.26 1.77
C VAL A 298 12.39 -10.57 1.04
N LYS A 299 12.04 -11.63 1.78
CA LYS A 299 11.63 -12.94 1.22
C LYS A 299 10.33 -12.88 0.39
N ASP A 300 9.52 -11.84 0.59
CA ASP A 300 8.26 -11.61 -0.10
C ASP A 300 8.45 -10.68 -1.31
N CYS A 301 9.69 -10.18 -1.53
CA CYS A 301 10.05 -9.35 -2.65
C CYS A 301 10.52 -10.20 -3.84
N THR A 302 10.24 -9.72 -5.03
CA THR A 302 10.70 -10.29 -6.31
C THR A 302 11.75 -9.38 -6.91
N LEU A 303 12.84 -9.97 -7.43
CA LEU A 303 13.79 -9.25 -8.26
C LEU A 303 13.21 -9.08 -9.67
N ALA A 304 13.10 -7.84 -10.13
CA ALA A 304 12.72 -7.53 -11.51
C ALA A 304 13.88 -6.79 -12.21
N ILE A 305 14.17 -7.15 -13.48
CA ILE A 305 15.25 -6.59 -14.28
C ILE A 305 14.74 -6.28 -15.69
N ASN A 306 14.93 -5.04 -16.15
CA ASN A 306 14.61 -4.62 -17.51
C ASN A 306 15.85 -4.77 -18.41
N LEU A 307 15.80 -5.79 -19.28
CA LEU A 307 16.93 -6.12 -20.15
C LEU A 307 17.15 -5.08 -21.26
N LYS A 308 16.07 -4.41 -21.74
CA LYS A 308 16.20 -3.33 -22.73
C LYS A 308 16.93 -2.10 -22.16
N VAL A 309 16.58 -1.74 -20.93
CA VAL A 309 17.27 -0.63 -20.23
C VAL A 309 18.73 -1.02 -19.97
N ALA A 310 18.98 -2.26 -19.54
CA ALA A 310 20.34 -2.77 -19.36
C ALA A 310 21.15 -2.63 -20.65
N GLU A 311 20.63 -3.13 -21.78
CA GLU A 311 21.30 -3.06 -23.08
C GLU A 311 21.59 -1.62 -23.51
N LYS A 312 20.58 -0.74 -23.42
CA LYS A 312 20.74 0.68 -23.77
C LYS A 312 21.78 1.39 -22.91
N CYS A 313 21.85 1.04 -21.63
CA CYS A 313 22.87 1.57 -20.71
C CYS A 313 24.25 0.92 -20.87
N GLY A 314 24.35 -0.16 -21.67
CA GLY A 314 25.60 -0.92 -21.87
C GLY A 314 25.93 -1.88 -20.72
N ILE A 315 24.92 -2.29 -19.95
CA ILE A 315 25.04 -3.22 -18.83
C ILE A 315 24.75 -4.64 -19.34
N THR A 316 25.69 -5.56 -19.09
CA THR A 316 25.52 -6.96 -19.46
C THR A 316 24.91 -7.73 -18.30
N ILE A 317 23.73 -8.34 -18.51
CA ILE A 317 23.06 -9.20 -17.54
C ILE A 317 23.14 -10.64 -17.98
N ASN A 318 23.80 -11.48 -17.17
CA ASN A 318 23.73 -12.92 -17.34
C ASN A 318 22.55 -13.46 -16.53
N LYS A 319 21.51 -13.99 -17.17
CA LYS A 319 20.30 -14.49 -16.51
C LYS A 319 20.58 -15.62 -15.51
N GLU A 320 21.64 -16.40 -15.72
CA GLU A 320 22.02 -17.49 -14.82
C GLU A 320 22.45 -16.99 -13.43
N ASP A 321 22.92 -15.73 -13.33
CA ASP A 321 23.30 -15.11 -12.05
C ASP A 321 22.08 -14.63 -11.22
N TYR A 322 20.86 -14.66 -11.83
CA TYR A 322 19.60 -14.20 -11.27
C TYR A 322 18.45 -15.16 -11.56
N PRO A 323 18.51 -16.44 -11.10
CA PRO A 323 17.56 -17.49 -11.50
C PRO A 323 16.10 -17.21 -11.09
N ASP A 324 15.89 -16.43 -10.04
CA ASP A 324 14.57 -16.10 -9.48
C ASP A 324 14.06 -14.72 -9.96
N ALA A 325 14.76 -14.08 -10.89
CA ALA A 325 14.38 -12.74 -11.37
C ALA A 325 13.27 -12.83 -12.45
N SER A 326 12.36 -11.87 -12.37
CA SER A 326 11.45 -11.53 -13.47
C SER A 326 12.20 -10.65 -14.48
N PHE A 327 12.29 -11.09 -15.73
CA PHE A 327 12.96 -10.33 -16.79
C PHE A 327 11.94 -9.65 -17.69
N ILE A 328 12.08 -8.34 -17.87
CA ILE A 328 11.26 -7.51 -18.76
C ILE A 328 12.03 -7.35 -20.06
N GLU A 329 11.44 -7.84 -21.16
CA GLU A 329 12.05 -7.96 -22.48
C GLU A 329 11.33 -7.15 -23.57
N GLU A 330 10.12 -6.63 -23.26
CA GLU A 330 9.27 -5.89 -24.22
C GLU A 330 9.27 -4.38 -24.01
#